data_c0bd2135c9ed63c62f665cc95ef7fc43
#
_entry.id   c0bd2135c9ed63c62f665cc95ef7fc43
#
_cell.length_a   1.000
_cell.length_b   1.000
_cell.length_c   1.000
_cell.angle_alpha   90.00
_cell.angle_beta   90.00
_cell.angle_gamma   90.00
#
_symmetry.space_group_name_H-M   'P 1'
#
loop_
_entity.id
_entity.type
_entity.pdbx_description
1 polymer ?
#
loop_
_entity_poly.entity_id
_entity_poly.type
_entity_poly.pdbx_seq_one_letter_code
_entity_poly.pdbx_strand_id
1 'polypeptide(L)'
;ISDEYINEKMRFGHWKDTGFMLRGEAVAGFTAMFLEMWNVNDEHIEDCGEYIQASKKYSVSTDGFVIPFGDTPLDEVYVGKRAYINNLNNASEYTYIMTPYLVIDDEMYECMKYAAQRGVDVKIIMPHIPDKKYAFYLARTYYKELLKAGIEIYEYTPGFVHAKMSISDGKKAIVGTVNHDYRSLYLHYECAAYMLNVPAVMDIERDFKDTLELSQKITLEDVKHFNIFTKLLGHIIRLVAPLL
;
A
#
# COMPACT_ATOMS: atom_id res chain seq x y z
N ILE A 1 -16.77 -5.84 -3.73
CA ILE A 1 -15.92 -5.27 -4.80
C ILE A 1 -16.80 -4.35 -5.61
N SER A 2 -16.37 -3.12 -5.82
CA SER A 2 -17.10 -2.13 -6.63
C SER A 2 -16.88 -2.37 -8.13
N ASP A 3 -17.83 -1.97 -8.96
CA ASP A 3 -17.76 -2.10 -10.42
C ASP A 3 -16.58 -1.33 -11.03
N GLU A 4 -16.15 -0.25 -10.38
CA GLU A 4 -14.95 0.49 -10.77
C GLU A 4 -13.67 -0.36 -10.61
N TYR A 5 -13.56 -1.17 -9.55
CA TYR A 5 -12.35 -1.96 -9.26
C TYR A 5 -12.11 -3.09 -10.24
N ILE A 6 -13.16 -3.56 -10.91
CA ILE A 6 -13.10 -4.57 -11.96
C ILE A 6 -13.26 -3.99 -13.37
N ASN A 7 -13.25 -2.67 -13.48
CA ASN A 7 -13.36 -1.92 -14.75
C ASN A 7 -14.69 -2.13 -15.52
N GLU A 8 -15.75 -2.58 -14.86
CA GLU A 8 -17.11 -2.63 -15.44
C GLU A 8 -17.71 -1.23 -15.54
N LYS A 9 -17.28 -0.30 -14.67
CA LYS A 9 -17.65 1.09 -14.70
C LYS A 9 -16.42 1.97 -14.84
N MET A 10 -16.35 2.70 -15.95
CA MET A 10 -15.22 3.61 -16.21
C MET A 10 -15.33 4.88 -15.36
N ARG A 11 -14.38 5.04 -14.43
CA ARG A 11 -14.23 6.24 -13.60
C ARG A 11 -12.76 6.47 -13.30
N PHE A 12 -12.22 7.64 -13.59
CA PHE A 12 -10.79 7.96 -13.46
C PHE A 12 -9.86 7.11 -14.35
N GLY A 13 -10.35 6.72 -15.56
CA GLY A 13 -9.63 5.81 -16.45
C GLY A 13 -9.69 4.36 -15.99
N HIS A 14 -8.70 3.59 -16.40
CA HIS A 14 -8.57 2.19 -15.97
C HIS A 14 -8.14 2.12 -14.49
N TRP A 15 -8.86 1.33 -13.69
CA TRP A 15 -8.49 1.07 -12.30
C TRP A 15 -7.52 -0.10 -12.23
N LYS A 16 -6.34 0.16 -11.68
CA LYS A 16 -5.36 -0.85 -11.38
C LYS A 16 -5.43 -1.19 -9.90
N ASP A 17 -5.94 -2.38 -9.63
CA ASP A 17 -5.97 -2.92 -8.27
C ASP A 17 -5.15 -4.21 -8.17
N THR A 18 -4.85 -4.65 -6.96
CA THR A 18 -4.15 -5.89 -6.66
C THR A 18 -4.89 -6.61 -5.55
N GLY A 19 -5.18 -7.87 -5.78
CA GLY A 19 -5.79 -8.77 -4.81
C GLY A 19 -5.11 -10.12 -4.81
N PHE A 20 -5.34 -10.89 -3.76
CA PHE A 20 -4.86 -12.27 -3.66
C PHE A 20 -5.94 -13.19 -3.10
N MET A 21 -5.85 -14.45 -3.43
CA MET A 21 -6.64 -15.52 -2.84
C MET A 21 -5.80 -16.26 -1.80
N LEU A 22 -6.31 -16.36 -0.58
CA LEU A 22 -5.66 -17.05 0.52
C LEU A 22 -6.40 -18.36 0.84
N ARG A 23 -5.63 -19.42 1.11
CA ARG A 23 -6.14 -20.71 1.50
C ARG A 23 -5.23 -21.34 2.56
N GLY A 24 -5.81 -22.00 3.57
CA GLY A 24 -5.07 -22.66 4.63
C GLY A 24 -5.11 -21.89 5.95
N GLU A 25 -4.16 -22.17 6.83
CA GLU A 25 -4.18 -21.70 8.24
C GLU A 25 -4.18 -20.18 8.38
N ALA A 26 -3.52 -19.46 7.49
CA ALA A 26 -3.47 -18.00 7.52
C ALA A 26 -4.86 -17.33 7.34
N VAL A 27 -5.86 -18.05 6.78
CA VAL A 27 -7.25 -17.55 6.70
C VAL A 27 -7.82 -17.27 8.09
N ALA A 28 -7.39 -18.03 9.12
CA ALA A 28 -7.84 -17.83 10.50
C ALA A 28 -7.61 -16.40 11.02
N GLY A 29 -6.48 -15.77 10.64
CA GLY A 29 -6.19 -14.40 11.04
C GLY A 29 -7.19 -13.38 10.44
N PHE A 30 -7.51 -13.49 9.16
CA PHE A 30 -8.55 -12.63 8.56
C PHE A 30 -9.94 -12.90 9.13
N THR A 31 -10.24 -14.18 9.42
CA THR A 31 -11.51 -14.56 10.07
C THR A 31 -11.62 -13.91 11.45
N ALA A 32 -10.55 -13.96 12.24
CA ALA A 32 -10.52 -13.33 13.57
C ALA A 32 -10.74 -11.82 13.48
N MET A 33 -9.99 -11.12 12.63
CA MET A 33 -10.14 -9.68 12.41
C MET A 33 -11.57 -9.30 11.99
N PHE A 34 -12.18 -10.09 11.09
CA PHE A 34 -13.57 -9.86 10.68
C PHE A 34 -14.55 -10.00 11.86
N LEU A 35 -14.40 -11.07 12.64
CA LEU A 35 -15.29 -11.37 13.77
C LEU A 35 -15.09 -10.38 14.93
N GLU A 36 -13.87 -9.89 15.16
CA GLU A 36 -13.63 -8.81 16.11
C GLU A 36 -14.41 -7.55 15.73
N MET A 37 -14.38 -7.15 14.46
CA MET A 37 -15.16 -6.00 13.97
C MET A 37 -16.66 -6.28 13.99
N TRP A 38 -17.10 -7.50 13.67
CA TRP A 38 -18.49 -7.92 13.71
C TRP A 38 -19.07 -7.79 15.12
N ASN A 39 -18.30 -8.23 16.12
CA ASN A 39 -18.73 -8.25 17.52
C ASN A 39 -18.67 -6.87 18.21
N VAL A 40 -18.06 -5.84 17.61
CA VAL A 40 -17.93 -4.51 18.26
C VAL A 40 -19.29 -3.89 18.62
N ASN A 41 -20.33 -4.14 17.82
CA ASN A 41 -21.65 -3.56 18.01
C ASN A 41 -22.72 -4.61 18.39
N ASP A 42 -22.35 -5.84 18.68
CA ASP A 42 -23.29 -6.91 18.98
C ASP A 42 -23.39 -7.13 20.49
N GLU A 43 -24.63 -7.21 21.02
CA GLU A 43 -24.88 -7.56 22.42
C GLU A 43 -24.55 -9.03 22.71
N HIS A 44 -24.48 -9.87 21.69
CA HIS A 44 -24.14 -11.29 21.77
C HIS A 44 -22.82 -11.54 21.01
N ILE A 45 -21.73 -11.68 21.76
CA ILE A 45 -20.43 -12.05 21.21
C ILE A 45 -20.52 -13.49 20.67
N GLU A 46 -20.41 -13.66 19.37
CA GLU A 46 -20.33 -14.98 18.75
C GLU A 46 -19.01 -15.67 19.11
N ASP A 47 -19.06 -16.97 19.36
CA ASP A 47 -17.85 -17.78 19.54
C ASP A 47 -17.09 -17.91 18.21
N CYS A 48 -15.94 -17.25 18.13
CA CYS A 48 -15.07 -17.26 16.96
C CYS A 48 -14.39 -18.64 16.74
N GLY A 49 -14.44 -19.53 17.71
CA GLY A 49 -13.68 -20.79 17.70
C GLY A 49 -14.04 -21.71 16.53
N GLU A 50 -15.32 -21.86 16.21
CA GLU A 50 -15.78 -22.72 15.12
C GLU A 50 -15.31 -22.20 13.75
N TYR A 51 -15.38 -20.90 13.51
CA TYR A 51 -14.96 -20.27 12.25
C TYR A 51 -13.44 -20.37 12.04
N ILE A 52 -12.68 -20.17 13.11
CA ILE A 52 -11.22 -20.32 13.11
C ILE A 52 -10.82 -21.76 12.84
N GLN A 53 -11.50 -22.74 13.46
CA GLN A 53 -11.22 -24.16 13.23
C GLN A 53 -11.56 -24.59 11.78
N ALA A 54 -12.56 -24.00 11.16
CA ALA A 54 -12.92 -24.30 9.78
C ALA A 54 -11.77 -24.00 8.79
N SER A 55 -10.94 -22.98 9.03
CA SER A 55 -9.79 -22.64 8.18
C SER A 55 -8.70 -23.72 8.20
N LYS A 56 -8.55 -24.44 9.30
CA LYS A 56 -7.54 -25.49 9.48
C LYS A 56 -7.81 -26.76 8.66
N LYS A 57 -9.03 -26.94 8.14
CA LYS A 57 -9.40 -28.09 7.30
C LYS A 57 -8.67 -28.10 5.95
N TYR A 58 -8.10 -26.96 5.53
CA TYR A 58 -7.44 -26.79 4.25
C TYR A 58 -5.95 -26.53 4.47
N SER A 59 -5.20 -27.56 4.88
CA SER A 59 -3.75 -27.47 4.93
C SER A 59 -3.18 -27.42 3.51
N VAL A 60 -2.35 -26.42 3.25
CA VAL A 60 -1.58 -26.28 2.01
C VAL A 60 -0.12 -26.20 2.38
N SER A 61 0.70 -27.09 1.81
CA SER A 61 2.15 -27.00 1.98
C SER A 61 2.69 -25.84 1.14
N THR A 62 3.47 -24.97 1.75
CA THR A 62 4.21 -23.90 1.06
C THR A 62 5.56 -23.74 1.72
N ASP A 63 6.54 -23.24 0.96
CA ASP A 63 7.90 -23.03 1.47
C ASP A 63 8.07 -21.74 2.28
N GLY A 64 7.02 -20.94 2.39
CA GLY A 64 7.06 -19.63 3.06
C GLY A 64 5.94 -19.43 4.06
N PHE A 65 5.75 -18.18 4.42
CA PHE A 65 4.74 -17.77 5.40
C PHE A 65 3.85 -16.67 4.84
N VAL A 66 2.57 -16.71 5.22
CA VAL A 66 1.63 -15.61 5.03
C VAL A 66 1.12 -15.22 6.41
N ILE A 67 1.34 -13.98 6.80
CA ILE A 67 0.98 -13.43 8.11
C ILE A 67 -0.09 -12.36 7.88
N PRO A 68 -1.38 -12.68 8.11
CA PRO A 68 -2.43 -11.68 8.14
C PRO A 68 -2.21 -10.72 9.30
N PHE A 69 -2.44 -9.44 9.07
CA PHE A 69 -2.44 -8.43 10.12
C PHE A 69 -3.50 -7.37 9.85
N GLY A 70 -3.92 -6.68 10.88
CA GLY A 70 -4.84 -5.57 10.79
C GLY A 70 -4.38 -4.40 11.65
N ASP A 71 -4.91 -3.23 11.34
CA ASP A 71 -4.81 -2.03 12.15
C ASP A 71 -6.20 -1.60 12.65
N THR A 72 -6.23 -0.96 13.78
CA THR A 72 -7.42 -0.38 14.39
C THR A 72 -7.10 1.02 14.90
N PRO A 73 -8.05 1.97 14.80
CA PRO A 73 -7.86 3.30 15.38
C PRO A 73 -8.02 3.32 16.92
N LEU A 74 -8.30 2.17 17.54
CA LEU A 74 -8.58 2.05 18.96
C LEU A 74 -7.35 1.77 19.83
N ASP A 75 -6.21 1.51 19.20
CA ASP A 75 -4.94 1.32 19.90
C ASP A 75 -3.83 2.19 19.29
N GLU A 76 -2.64 2.16 19.88
CA GLU A 76 -1.47 2.92 19.42
C GLU A 76 -0.44 2.02 18.72
N VAL A 77 -0.87 0.86 18.20
CA VAL A 77 0.01 -0.13 17.56
C VAL A 77 -0.17 -0.11 16.04
N TYR A 78 0.50 0.77 15.36
CA TYR A 78 0.41 0.99 13.91
C TYR A 78 1.13 -0.14 13.14
N VAL A 79 0.49 -1.31 13.04
CA VAL A 79 1.09 -2.53 12.47
C VAL A 79 1.41 -2.36 10.99
N GLY A 80 0.49 -1.80 10.20
CA GLY A 80 0.67 -1.57 8.77
C GLY A 80 1.83 -0.63 8.48
N LYS A 81 1.91 0.49 9.21
CA LYS A 81 3.05 1.41 9.12
C LYS A 81 4.37 0.72 9.43
N ARG A 82 4.42 -0.02 10.55
CA ARG A 82 5.63 -0.74 10.98
C ARG A 82 6.02 -1.84 10.00
N ALA A 83 5.04 -2.53 9.39
CA ALA A 83 5.30 -3.53 8.36
C ALA A 83 5.96 -2.90 7.11
N TYR A 84 5.48 -1.75 6.65
CA TYR A 84 6.11 -1.01 5.54
C TYR A 84 7.50 -0.52 5.89
N ILE A 85 7.69 0.09 7.07
CA ILE A 85 9.01 0.53 7.55
C ILE A 85 9.97 -0.67 7.65
N ASN A 86 9.51 -1.78 8.19
CA ASN A 86 10.32 -3.00 8.27
C ASN A 86 10.71 -3.52 6.88
N ASN A 87 9.78 -3.49 5.91
CA ASN A 87 10.06 -3.89 4.54
C ASN A 87 11.13 -3.01 3.89
N LEU A 88 11.03 -1.68 4.04
CA LEU A 88 12.02 -0.69 3.56
C LEU A 88 13.40 -0.88 4.22
N ASN A 89 13.43 -1.06 5.54
CA ASN A 89 14.68 -1.16 6.29
C ASN A 89 15.44 -2.47 6.04
N ASN A 90 14.71 -3.55 5.74
CA ASN A 90 15.27 -4.88 5.46
C ASN A 90 15.40 -5.18 3.97
N ALA A 91 15.12 -4.25 3.07
CA ALA A 91 15.40 -4.38 1.67
C ALA A 91 16.92 -4.25 1.43
N SER A 92 17.48 -5.11 0.61
CA SER A 92 18.91 -5.14 0.27
C SER A 92 19.19 -4.85 -1.21
N GLU A 93 18.29 -5.23 -2.10
CA GLU A 93 18.42 -5.05 -3.54
C GLU A 93 17.41 -4.02 -4.05
N TYR A 94 16.13 -4.24 -3.77
CA TYR A 94 15.05 -3.36 -4.21
C TYR A 94 13.83 -3.38 -3.31
N THR A 95 13.05 -2.31 -3.36
CA THR A 95 11.69 -2.27 -2.85
C THR A 95 10.79 -1.46 -3.79
N TYR A 96 9.65 -2.04 -4.17
CA TYR A 96 8.69 -1.46 -5.10
C TYR A 96 7.35 -1.29 -4.43
N ILE A 97 6.72 -0.15 -4.64
CA ILE A 97 5.50 0.27 -3.97
C ILE A 97 4.47 0.71 -5.00
N MET A 98 3.23 0.23 -4.89
CA MET A 98 2.06 0.85 -5.52
C MET A 98 1.13 1.36 -4.43
N THR A 99 0.68 2.60 -4.57
CA THR A 99 -0.27 3.22 -3.64
C THR A 99 -1.08 4.31 -4.32
N PRO A 100 -2.38 4.45 -4.02
CA PRO A 100 -3.19 5.56 -4.55
C PRO A 100 -2.81 6.91 -3.98
N TYR A 101 -2.26 6.93 -2.77
CA TYR A 101 -1.91 8.15 -2.04
C TYR A 101 -0.50 8.06 -1.46
N LEU A 102 0.19 9.19 -1.47
CA LEU A 102 1.49 9.36 -0.83
C LEU A 102 1.41 10.59 0.07
N VAL A 103 0.82 10.40 1.25
CA VAL A 103 0.59 11.44 2.28
C VAL A 103 1.18 10.94 3.58
N ILE A 104 2.49 10.80 3.59
CA ILE A 104 3.27 10.10 4.60
C ILE A 104 3.82 11.04 5.68
N ASP A 105 4.05 10.47 6.86
CA ASP A 105 4.75 11.15 7.94
C ASP A 105 6.27 11.21 7.73
N ASP A 106 6.95 11.92 8.58
CA ASP A 106 8.39 12.13 8.48
C ASP A 106 9.17 10.82 8.68
N GLU A 107 8.69 9.90 9.52
CA GLU A 107 9.36 8.61 9.74
C GLU A 107 9.35 7.74 8.48
N MET A 108 8.18 7.57 7.85
CA MET A 108 8.05 6.83 6.58
C MET A 108 8.86 7.51 5.47
N TYR A 109 8.78 8.85 5.40
CA TYR A 109 9.53 9.65 4.43
C TYR A 109 11.03 9.45 4.54
N GLU A 110 11.59 9.53 5.76
CA GLU A 110 13.03 9.33 5.99
C GLU A 110 13.43 7.87 5.77
N CYS A 111 12.59 6.88 6.13
CA CYS A 111 12.86 5.47 5.83
C CYS A 111 12.96 5.20 4.32
N MET A 112 12.07 5.78 3.50
CA MET A 112 12.13 5.65 2.04
C MET A 112 13.44 6.24 1.48
N LYS A 113 13.81 7.44 1.91
CA LYS A 113 15.06 8.09 1.49
C LYS A 113 16.28 7.29 1.93
N TYR A 114 16.27 6.81 3.18
CA TYR A 114 17.38 6.03 3.71
C TYR A 114 17.57 4.71 2.95
N ALA A 115 16.50 4.03 2.58
CA ALA A 115 16.58 2.85 1.73
C ALA A 115 17.30 3.15 0.41
N ALA A 116 16.89 4.21 -0.31
CA ALA A 116 17.54 4.62 -1.56
C ALA A 116 19.01 5.04 -1.35
N GLN A 117 19.32 5.77 -0.28
CA GLN A 117 20.70 6.19 0.06
C GLN A 117 21.62 5.01 0.40
N ARG A 118 21.07 3.90 0.89
CA ARG A 118 21.81 2.64 1.08
C ARG A 118 22.10 1.89 -0.23
N GLY A 119 21.56 2.39 -1.37
CA GLY A 119 21.73 1.75 -2.68
C GLY A 119 20.61 0.79 -3.04
N VAL A 120 19.50 0.74 -2.26
CA VAL A 120 18.31 -0.04 -2.61
C VAL A 120 17.58 0.65 -3.77
N ASP A 121 17.21 -0.12 -4.80
CA ASP A 121 16.39 0.37 -5.91
C ASP A 121 14.93 0.57 -5.44
N VAL A 122 14.56 1.81 -5.17
CA VAL A 122 13.21 2.16 -4.67
C VAL A 122 12.37 2.74 -5.81
N LYS A 123 11.24 2.08 -6.11
CA LYS A 123 10.28 2.56 -7.11
C LYS A 123 8.88 2.71 -6.51
N ILE A 124 8.20 3.81 -6.88
CA ILE A 124 6.85 4.11 -6.44
C ILE A 124 5.98 4.34 -7.67
N ILE A 125 4.86 3.60 -7.79
CA ILE A 125 3.84 3.85 -8.82
C ILE A 125 2.64 4.52 -8.16
N MET A 126 2.26 5.68 -8.68
CA MET A 126 1.14 6.52 -8.28
C MET A 126 0.10 6.62 -9.40
N PRO A 127 -1.14 7.02 -9.12
CA PRO A 127 -2.12 7.30 -10.18
C PRO A 127 -1.70 8.54 -11.00
N HIS A 128 -1.92 8.48 -12.33
CA HIS A 128 -1.84 9.68 -13.18
C HIS A 128 -3.14 10.48 -13.13
N ILE A 129 -4.27 9.79 -13.08
CA ILE A 129 -5.61 10.38 -12.96
C ILE A 129 -6.10 10.20 -11.53
N PRO A 130 -6.05 11.23 -10.66
CA PRO A 130 -6.42 11.09 -9.27
C PRO A 130 -7.94 11.12 -9.06
N ASP A 131 -8.43 10.38 -8.07
CA ASP A 131 -9.78 10.49 -7.53
C ASP A 131 -9.94 11.72 -6.61
N LYS A 132 -8.90 12.01 -5.81
CA LYS A 132 -8.82 13.13 -4.87
C LYS A 132 -7.68 14.08 -5.24
N LYS A 133 -8.03 15.18 -5.89
CA LYS A 133 -7.04 16.17 -6.36
C LYS A 133 -6.16 16.74 -5.24
N TYR A 134 -6.70 16.94 -4.04
CA TYR A 134 -5.94 17.48 -2.93
C TYR A 134 -4.82 16.53 -2.48
N ALA A 135 -5.11 15.23 -2.36
CA ALA A 135 -4.12 14.22 -2.01
C ALA A 135 -3.02 14.09 -3.08
N PHE A 136 -3.40 14.21 -4.35
CA PHE A 136 -2.46 14.22 -5.47
C PHE A 136 -1.53 15.43 -5.46
N TYR A 137 -2.05 16.64 -5.20
CA TYR A 137 -1.21 17.84 -5.12
C TYR A 137 -0.28 17.77 -3.91
N LEU A 138 -0.75 17.22 -2.79
CA LEU A 138 0.08 17.00 -1.62
C LEU A 138 1.19 15.97 -1.93
N ALA A 139 0.84 14.80 -2.51
CA ALA A 139 1.82 13.77 -2.89
C ALA A 139 2.96 14.33 -3.74
N ARG A 140 2.63 15.19 -4.72
CA ARG A 140 3.63 15.84 -5.60
C ARG A 140 4.59 16.79 -4.87
N THR A 141 4.29 17.21 -3.63
CA THR A 141 5.23 18.00 -2.82
C THR A 141 6.42 17.18 -2.35
N TYR A 142 6.28 15.86 -2.21
CA TYR A 142 7.37 14.95 -1.83
C TYR A 142 8.27 14.59 -3.02
N TYR A 143 7.77 14.63 -4.26
CA TYR A 143 8.46 14.10 -5.44
C TYR A 143 9.89 14.64 -5.58
N LYS A 144 10.07 15.95 -5.46
CA LYS A 144 11.38 16.60 -5.66
C LYS A 144 12.47 16.01 -4.77
N GLU A 145 12.19 15.85 -3.50
CA GLU A 145 13.19 15.40 -2.54
C GLU A 145 13.36 13.86 -2.57
N LEU A 146 12.29 13.10 -2.86
CA LEU A 146 12.38 11.66 -3.08
C LEU A 146 13.22 11.33 -4.32
N LEU A 147 12.98 12.04 -5.43
CA LEU A 147 13.78 11.91 -6.67
C LEU A 147 15.26 12.26 -6.44
N LYS A 148 15.56 13.30 -5.65
CA LYS A 148 16.94 13.66 -5.29
C LYS A 148 17.61 12.59 -4.41
N ALA A 149 16.85 11.88 -3.61
CA ALA A 149 17.36 10.77 -2.81
C ALA A 149 17.64 9.50 -3.64
N GLY A 150 17.26 9.49 -4.93
CA GLY A 150 17.47 8.36 -5.82
C GLY A 150 16.24 7.45 -5.98
N ILE A 151 15.09 7.82 -5.40
CA ILE A 151 13.83 7.09 -5.58
C ILE A 151 13.26 7.39 -6.96
N GLU A 152 12.82 6.37 -7.66
CA GLU A 152 12.12 6.52 -8.92
C GLU A 152 10.61 6.59 -8.71
N ILE A 153 9.97 7.60 -9.29
CA ILE A 153 8.52 7.81 -9.19
C ILE A 153 7.91 7.69 -10.57
N TYR A 154 6.82 6.96 -10.64
CA TYR A 154 6.06 6.72 -11.86
C TYR A 154 4.59 7.07 -11.65
N GLU A 155 3.94 7.61 -12.68
CA GLU A 155 2.50 7.83 -12.71
C GLU A 155 1.85 6.91 -13.75
N TYR A 156 0.92 6.06 -13.33
CA TYR A 156 0.20 5.11 -14.17
C TYR A 156 -0.72 5.83 -15.13
N THR A 157 -0.35 5.89 -16.40
CA THR A 157 -1.01 6.73 -17.40
C THR A 157 -2.41 6.28 -17.82
N PRO A 158 -2.76 4.97 -17.83
CA PRO A 158 -4.11 4.55 -18.19
C PRO A 158 -5.20 4.98 -17.20
N GLY A 159 -4.84 5.35 -15.96
CA GLY A 159 -5.88 5.78 -15.03
C GLY A 159 -5.44 5.86 -13.56
N PHE A 160 -6.23 5.20 -12.71
CA PHE A 160 -6.11 5.26 -11.26
C PHE A 160 -5.50 3.97 -10.69
N VAL A 161 -4.36 4.08 -10.04
CA VAL A 161 -3.80 2.99 -9.23
C VAL A 161 -4.50 2.98 -7.88
N HIS A 162 -5.23 1.91 -7.60
CA HIS A 162 -5.87 1.70 -6.30
C HIS A 162 -5.20 0.56 -5.51
N ALA A 163 -4.26 -0.14 -6.09
CA ALA A 163 -3.45 -1.15 -5.43
C ALA A 163 -2.69 -0.57 -4.23
N LYS A 164 -2.61 -1.32 -3.14
CA LYS A 164 -1.77 -1.04 -1.97
C LYS A 164 -0.87 -2.26 -1.77
N MET A 165 0.33 -2.14 -2.29
CA MET A 165 1.30 -3.22 -2.21
C MET A 165 2.72 -2.67 -2.05
N SER A 166 3.53 -3.45 -1.37
CA SER A 166 4.97 -3.26 -1.30
C SER A 166 5.65 -4.62 -1.47
N ILE A 167 6.70 -4.67 -2.26
CA ILE A 167 7.48 -5.89 -2.49
C ILE A 167 8.96 -5.58 -2.32
N SER A 168 9.75 -6.52 -1.79
CA SER A 168 11.20 -6.38 -1.71
C SER A 168 11.94 -7.68 -1.97
N ASP A 169 13.04 -7.57 -2.71
CA ASP A 169 14.08 -8.58 -2.94
C ASP A 169 13.54 -9.93 -3.46
N GLY A 170 12.38 -9.94 -4.15
CA GLY A 170 11.70 -11.16 -4.62
C GLY A 170 11.28 -12.13 -3.50
N LYS A 171 11.33 -11.72 -2.25
CA LYS A 171 11.12 -12.57 -1.08
C LYS A 171 9.94 -12.16 -0.22
N LYS A 172 9.64 -10.88 -0.17
CA LYS A 172 8.65 -10.29 0.73
C LYS A 172 7.64 -9.48 -0.05
N ALA A 173 6.37 -9.57 0.32
CA ALA A 173 5.33 -8.68 -0.18
C ALA A 173 4.33 -8.33 0.92
N ILE A 174 3.77 -7.13 0.84
CA ILE A 174 2.63 -6.69 1.63
C ILE A 174 1.54 -6.33 0.63
N VAL A 175 0.36 -6.91 0.77
CA VAL A 175 -0.81 -6.60 -0.04
C VAL A 175 -2.03 -6.50 0.85
N GLY A 176 -2.83 -5.46 0.69
CA GLY A 176 -4.03 -5.27 1.49
C GLY A 176 -4.73 -3.94 1.24
N THR A 177 -5.31 -3.38 2.30
CA THR A 177 -6.07 -2.13 2.22
C THR A 177 -5.27 -0.89 2.66
N VAL A 178 -4.11 -1.06 3.29
CA VAL A 178 -3.31 0.01 3.90
C VAL A 178 -2.65 0.91 2.86
N ASN A 179 -3.15 2.13 2.69
CA ASN A 179 -2.51 3.14 1.85
C ASN A 179 -1.28 3.75 2.55
N HIS A 180 -0.43 4.43 1.77
CA HIS A 180 0.63 5.29 2.32
C HIS A 180 0.09 6.70 2.60
N ASP A 181 -0.91 6.78 3.50
CA ASP A 181 -1.47 8.05 3.97
C ASP A 181 -1.80 8.00 5.47
N TYR A 182 -1.93 9.19 6.10
CA TYR A 182 -2.18 9.30 7.55
C TYR A 182 -3.44 8.56 8.00
N ARG A 183 -4.50 8.57 7.18
CA ARG A 183 -5.75 7.91 7.58
C ARG A 183 -5.58 6.41 7.68
N SER A 184 -4.97 5.79 6.67
CA SER A 184 -4.72 4.34 6.68
C SER A 184 -3.68 3.94 7.72
N LEU A 185 -2.65 4.77 7.93
CA LEU A 185 -1.54 4.43 8.84
C LEU A 185 -1.88 4.64 10.33
N TYR A 186 -2.95 5.43 10.67
CA TYR A 186 -3.21 5.85 12.04
C TYR A 186 -4.67 5.81 12.47
N LEU A 187 -5.64 5.91 11.55
CA LEU A 187 -7.01 6.30 11.89
C LEU A 187 -8.07 5.32 11.36
N HIS A 188 -7.70 4.32 10.57
CA HIS A 188 -8.63 3.41 9.94
C HIS A 188 -8.48 1.98 10.45
N TYR A 189 -9.58 1.22 10.34
CA TYR A 189 -9.48 -0.24 10.30
C TYR A 189 -8.91 -0.64 8.95
N GLU A 190 -7.80 -1.32 8.96
CA GLU A 190 -7.12 -1.80 7.76
C GLU A 190 -6.77 -3.28 7.92
N CYS A 191 -6.60 -3.99 6.82
CA CYS A 191 -6.07 -5.35 6.86
C CYS A 191 -5.15 -5.62 5.67
N ALA A 192 -4.13 -6.44 5.91
CA ALA A 192 -3.19 -6.86 4.88
C ALA A 192 -2.60 -8.24 5.19
N ALA A 193 -1.91 -8.80 4.21
CA ALA A 193 -1.06 -9.96 4.39
C ALA A 193 0.40 -9.57 4.17
N TYR A 194 1.25 -9.94 5.12
CA TYR A 194 2.69 -9.97 4.93
C TYR A 194 3.08 -11.36 4.42
N MET A 195 3.67 -11.42 3.25
CA MET A 195 4.08 -12.64 2.57
C MET A 195 5.61 -12.77 2.59
N LEU A 196 6.11 -13.93 2.94
CA LEU A 196 7.54 -14.23 2.99
C LEU A 196 7.84 -15.54 2.27
N ASN A 197 8.66 -15.50 1.22
CA ASN A 197 9.13 -16.64 0.44
C ASN A 197 8.01 -17.54 -0.14
N VAL A 198 6.82 -17.00 -0.36
CA VAL A 198 5.73 -17.73 -1.04
C VAL A 198 5.75 -17.42 -2.54
N PRO A 199 5.33 -18.37 -3.41
CA PRO A 199 5.35 -18.17 -4.88
C PRO A 199 4.59 -16.93 -5.34
N ALA A 200 3.49 -16.55 -4.66
CA ALA A 200 2.70 -15.36 -4.96
C ALA A 200 3.52 -14.06 -4.95
N VAL A 201 4.65 -14.00 -4.22
CA VAL A 201 5.54 -12.82 -4.22
C VAL A 201 6.05 -12.54 -5.64
N MET A 202 6.39 -13.58 -6.42
CA MET A 202 6.85 -13.43 -7.79
C MET A 202 5.74 -12.99 -8.75
N ASP A 203 4.49 -13.40 -8.48
CA ASP A 203 3.33 -12.95 -9.28
C ASP A 203 3.04 -11.47 -9.01
N ILE A 204 3.13 -11.03 -7.76
CA ILE A 204 3.00 -9.62 -7.35
C ILE A 204 4.11 -8.78 -7.99
N GLU A 205 5.35 -9.29 -8.04
CA GLU A 205 6.45 -8.61 -8.70
C GLU A 205 6.23 -8.44 -10.20
N ARG A 206 5.72 -9.49 -10.86
CA ARG A 206 5.36 -9.43 -12.27
C ARG A 206 4.26 -8.38 -12.51
N ASP A 207 3.21 -8.40 -11.70
CA ASP A 207 2.12 -7.42 -11.76
C ASP A 207 2.62 -5.98 -11.59
N PHE A 208 3.61 -5.76 -10.70
CA PHE A 208 4.27 -4.46 -10.57
C PHE A 208 5.01 -4.06 -11.84
N LYS A 209 5.81 -4.97 -12.41
CA LYS A 209 6.60 -4.71 -13.63
C LYS A 209 5.72 -4.42 -14.83
N ASP A 210 4.65 -5.19 -15.02
CA ASP A 210 3.66 -4.98 -16.09
C ASP A 210 2.97 -3.61 -15.93
N THR A 211 2.69 -3.19 -14.71
CA THR A 211 2.11 -1.87 -14.40
C THR A 211 3.14 -0.75 -14.66
N LEU A 212 4.40 -1.00 -14.35
CA LEU A 212 5.49 -0.05 -14.58
C LEU A 212 5.67 0.28 -16.07
N GLU A 213 5.54 -0.71 -16.95
CA GLU A 213 5.62 -0.53 -18.41
C GLU A 213 4.52 0.42 -18.95
N LEU A 214 3.39 0.50 -18.27
CA LEU A 214 2.26 1.38 -18.60
C LEU A 214 2.34 2.73 -17.89
N SER A 215 3.42 2.99 -17.16
CA SER A 215 3.57 4.16 -16.31
C SER A 215 4.61 5.14 -16.85
N GLN A 216 4.35 6.42 -16.71
CA GLN A 216 5.29 7.48 -17.07
C GLN A 216 6.29 7.71 -15.92
N LYS A 217 7.57 7.58 -16.18
CA LYS A 217 8.61 8.00 -15.24
C LYS A 217 8.59 9.51 -15.05
N ILE A 218 8.54 9.95 -13.81
CA ILE A 218 8.61 11.37 -13.44
C ILE A 218 10.05 11.76 -13.17
N THR A 219 10.46 12.88 -13.74
CA THR A 219 11.81 13.43 -13.60
C THR A 219 11.82 14.72 -12.79
N LEU A 220 13.02 15.15 -12.35
CA LEU A 220 13.18 16.47 -11.72
C LEU A 220 12.78 17.61 -12.67
N GLU A 221 12.92 17.43 -13.99
CA GLU A 221 12.49 18.42 -14.96
C GLU A 221 10.96 18.52 -15.02
N ASP A 222 10.25 17.39 -15.03
CA ASP A 222 8.79 17.38 -14.97
C ASP A 222 8.29 18.10 -13.72
N VAL A 223 8.93 17.86 -12.56
CA VAL A 223 8.58 18.54 -11.31
C VAL A 223 8.75 20.04 -11.40
N LYS A 224 9.74 20.57 -12.15
CA LYS A 224 9.88 22.03 -12.35
C LYS A 224 8.68 22.59 -13.12
N HIS A 225 8.16 21.84 -14.08
CA HIS A 225 7.05 22.27 -14.95
C HIS A 225 5.66 22.08 -14.33
N PHE A 226 5.54 21.45 -13.15
CA PHE A 226 4.26 21.40 -12.46
C PHE A 226 3.72 22.80 -12.18
N ASN A 227 2.42 22.98 -12.33
CA ASN A 227 1.75 24.27 -12.13
C ASN A 227 2.06 24.85 -10.72
N ILE A 228 2.48 26.12 -10.69
CA ILE A 228 2.93 26.78 -9.45
C ILE A 228 1.79 26.90 -8.42
N PHE A 229 0.55 27.11 -8.86
CA PHE A 229 -0.60 27.21 -7.96
C PHE A 229 -0.91 25.87 -7.29
N THR A 230 -0.82 24.75 -8.04
CA THR A 230 -1.02 23.42 -7.46
C THR A 230 0.11 23.03 -6.52
N LYS A 231 1.35 23.47 -6.80
CA LYS A 231 2.48 23.29 -5.86
C LYS A 231 2.23 24.03 -4.56
N LEU A 232 1.88 25.34 -4.65
CA LEU A 232 1.60 26.15 -3.45
C LEU A 232 0.44 25.56 -2.66
N LEU A 233 -0.65 25.18 -3.32
CA LEU A 233 -1.79 24.52 -2.70
C LEU A 233 -1.38 23.21 -2.02
N GLY A 234 -0.57 22.36 -2.67
CA GLY A 234 -0.04 21.14 -2.10
C GLY A 234 0.74 21.39 -0.80
N HIS A 235 1.61 22.42 -0.77
CA HIS A 235 2.35 22.78 0.45
C HIS A 235 1.44 23.30 1.56
N ILE A 236 0.40 24.07 1.26
CA ILE A 236 -0.58 24.50 2.25
C ILE A 236 -1.34 23.29 2.82
N ILE A 237 -1.81 22.39 1.95
CA ILE A 237 -2.51 21.16 2.37
C ILE A 237 -1.61 20.29 3.24
N ARG A 238 -0.30 20.24 2.94
CA ARG A 238 0.66 19.46 3.72
C ARG A 238 0.72 19.88 5.20
N LEU A 239 0.45 21.15 5.53
CA LEU A 239 0.42 21.62 6.92
C LEU A 239 -0.71 20.97 7.75
N VAL A 240 -1.77 20.52 7.08
CA VAL A 240 -2.93 19.87 7.70
C VAL A 240 -3.03 18.38 7.31
N ALA A 241 -1.99 17.82 6.71
CA ALA A 241 -1.96 16.44 6.26
C ALA A 241 -2.39 15.40 7.31
N PRO A 242 -2.02 15.55 8.61
CA PRO A 242 -2.48 14.61 9.64
C PRO A 242 -4.00 14.63 9.90
N LEU A 243 -4.71 15.62 9.37
CA LEU A 243 -6.17 15.77 9.52
C LEU A 243 -6.96 15.31 8.28
N LEU A 244 -6.28 14.83 7.23
CA LEU A 244 -6.88 14.48 5.92
C LEU A 244 -7.25 13.01 5.79
#